data_58f11b9fec663c72ce4c0b0d935b9e60
#
_entry.id   58f11b9fec663c72ce4c0b0d935b9e60
#
_cell.length_a   1.000
_cell.length_b   1.000
_cell.length_c   1.000
_cell.angle_alpha   90.00
_cell.angle_beta   90.00
_cell.angle_gamma   90.00
#
_symmetry.space_group_name_H-M   'P 1'
#
loop_
_entity.id
_entity.type
_entity.pdbx_description
1 polymer ?
#
loop_
_entity_poly.entity_id
_entity_poly.type
_entity_poly.pdbx_seq_one_letter_code
_entity_poly.pdbx_strand_id
1 'polypeptide(L)'
;YRDDADKGRQMVPYTTTAPYGSPNPRDLWKWMQGYEDKTGGKLLAIAHNGNLSNGIMFPFDAQYDGATLDQEYVSTRMRREALYEVTQMTGYGETHPFLSPNDEFADYENWSFGNLDLSVAKTNDMLAGEYGREALKRGLALEAKLGTNPYKFGLIGSTDSHTSLATTEESNFFGKMSTMEPGPERLVNVLVKTENDTIYYREAVASGLAAVWAQDNTRESLFDAMARKETYASTGPRMQIRVFAGWDYSAEDLNSEDFVQLGYKNGVPMGGDLSGASEGQAPRLMVVAIKDPDGGNLDRLQIIKGWMDSEGNTHERVIDVACSDARTIVEHRCDKPVGNTVDVTTATYSNTIGDASLKTLWSDPEFDANQSAF
;
A
#
# COMPACT_ATOMS: atom_id res chain seq x y z
N TYR A 1 -6.26 7.89 -15.99
CA TYR A 1 -7.24 7.99 -17.09
C TYR A 1 -7.56 6.61 -17.66
N ARG A 2 -8.86 6.24 -17.70
CA ARG A 2 -9.34 5.03 -18.38
C ARG A 2 -9.36 5.19 -19.90
N ASP A 3 -9.49 6.40 -20.35
CA ASP A 3 -9.82 6.76 -21.74
C ASP A 3 -8.57 7.06 -22.59
N ASP A 4 -8.80 7.28 -23.90
CA ASP A 4 -7.77 7.61 -24.85
C ASP A 4 -7.20 9.04 -24.70
N ALA A 5 -6.15 9.34 -25.45
CA ALA A 5 -5.49 10.64 -25.44
C ALA A 5 -6.38 11.79 -25.93
N ASP A 6 -7.38 11.51 -26.79
CA ASP A 6 -8.24 12.56 -27.35
C ASP A 6 -9.18 13.13 -26.31
N LYS A 7 -9.67 12.31 -25.39
CA LYS A 7 -10.40 12.79 -24.21
C LYS A 7 -9.49 13.57 -23.26
N GLY A 8 -8.28 13.05 -22.97
CA GLY A 8 -7.31 13.71 -22.11
C GLY A 8 -6.92 15.11 -22.57
N ARG A 9 -6.79 15.33 -23.87
CA ARG A 9 -6.44 16.64 -24.45
C ARG A 9 -7.53 17.72 -24.33
N GLN A 10 -8.74 17.34 -23.95
CA GLN A 10 -9.84 18.29 -23.83
C GLN A 10 -9.79 19.13 -22.54
N MET A 11 -8.92 18.77 -21.61
CA MET A 11 -8.76 19.48 -20.34
C MET A 11 -7.32 19.93 -20.14
N VAL A 12 -7.14 21.11 -19.57
CA VAL A 12 -5.83 21.54 -19.07
C VAL A 12 -5.47 20.66 -17.87
N PRO A 13 -4.25 20.12 -17.80
CA PRO A 13 -3.80 19.33 -16.65
C PRO A 13 -3.92 20.11 -15.34
N TYR A 14 -4.37 19.44 -14.28
CA TYR A 14 -4.39 19.98 -12.93
C TYR A 14 -2.98 20.09 -12.36
N THR A 15 -2.73 21.16 -11.61
CA THR A 15 -1.48 21.36 -10.86
C THR A 15 -1.80 21.77 -9.43
N THR A 16 -0.80 21.76 -8.55
CA THR A 16 -0.95 22.24 -7.17
C THR A 16 -0.83 23.77 -7.05
N THR A 17 -0.64 24.49 -8.16
CA THR A 17 -0.44 25.96 -8.20
C THR A 17 -1.41 26.66 -9.12
N ALA A 18 -1.78 27.88 -8.77
CA ALA A 18 -2.58 28.77 -9.63
C ALA A 18 -1.82 29.09 -10.94
N PRO A 19 -2.49 29.29 -12.07
CA PRO A 19 -3.96 29.36 -12.22
C PRO A 19 -4.61 27.99 -12.53
N TYR A 20 -3.87 26.88 -12.59
CA TYR A 20 -4.34 25.60 -13.09
C TYR A 20 -4.74 24.61 -12.00
N GLY A 21 -4.70 25.02 -10.74
CA GLY A 21 -5.09 24.22 -9.60
C GLY A 21 -4.77 24.84 -8.26
N SER A 22 -4.79 24.03 -7.21
CA SER A 22 -4.48 24.40 -5.83
C SER A 22 -3.97 23.19 -5.06
N PRO A 23 -3.39 23.36 -3.86
CA PRO A 23 -3.00 22.24 -3.00
C PRO A 23 -4.21 21.61 -2.27
N ASN A 24 -5.42 22.18 -2.36
CA ASN A 24 -6.62 21.61 -1.73
C ASN A 24 -7.13 20.41 -2.54
N PRO A 25 -7.24 19.18 -1.97
CA PRO A 25 -7.71 18.01 -2.69
C PRO A 25 -9.15 18.14 -3.22
N ARG A 26 -10.00 18.94 -2.60
CA ARG A 26 -11.36 19.22 -3.10
C ARG A 26 -11.34 19.86 -4.51
N ASP A 27 -10.37 20.72 -4.79
CA ASP A 27 -10.25 21.34 -6.12
C ASP A 27 -9.79 20.33 -7.17
N LEU A 28 -8.91 19.40 -6.80
CA LEU A 28 -8.56 18.26 -7.66
C LEU A 28 -9.80 17.41 -7.98
N TRP A 29 -10.57 17.02 -6.97
CA TRP A 29 -11.78 16.20 -7.19
C TRP A 29 -12.82 16.91 -8.04
N LYS A 30 -12.97 18.23 -7.87
CA LYS A 30 -13.84 19.06 -8.70
C LYS A 30 -13.37 19.13 -10.15
N TRP A 31 -12.06 19.25 -10.36
CA TRP A 31 -11.47 19.17 -11.69
C TRP A 31 -11.70 17.80 -12.32
N MET A 32 -11.52 16.70 -11.55
CA MET A 32 -11.80 15.35 -12.02
C MET A 32 -13.27 15.19 -12.44
N GLN A 33 -14.21 15.72 -11.66
CA GLN A 33 -15.63 15.72 -12.02
C GLN A 33 -15.87 16.49 -13.32
N GLY A 34 -15.28 17.66 -13.47
CA GLY A 34 -15.37 18.46 -14.70
C GLY A 34 -14.83 17.73 -15.95
N TYR A 35 -13.77 16.93 -15.78
CA TYR A 35 -13.28 16.07 -16.85
C TYR A 35 -14.32 15.01 -17.24
N GLU A 36 -14.87 14.31 -16.26
CA GLU A 36 -15.86 13.26 -16.48
C GLU A 36 -17.14 13.81 -17.15
N ASP A 37 -17.62 14.95 -16.66
CA ASP A 37 -18.81 15.63 -17.19
C ASP A 37 -18.62 16.06 -18.66
N LYS A 38 -17.43 16.57 -18.98
CA LYS A 38 -17.12 17.08 -20.31
C LYS A 38 -16.85 15.97 -21.34
N THR A 39 -16.18 14.89 -20.92
CA THR A 39 -15.63 13.91 -21.84
C THR A 39 -16.35 12.55 -21.80
N GLY A 40 -17.16 12.31 -20.77
CA GLY A 40 -17.69 10.99 -20.44
C GLY A 40 -16.63 9.98 -20.05
N GLY A 41 -15.39 10.42 -19.79
CA GLY A 41 -14.28 9.60 -19.36
C GLY A 41 -14.30 9.26 -17.87
N LYS A 42 -13.29 8.54 -17.40
CA LYS A 42 -13.13 8.19 -15.98
C LYS A 42 -11.72 8.47 -15.50
N LEU A 43 -11.63 8.93 -14.26
CA LEU A 43 -10.40 9.23 -13.56
C LEU A 43 -10.39 8.56 -12.18
N LEU A 44 -9.21 8.16 -11.74
CA LEU A 44 -8.92 7.91 -10.33
C LEU A 44 -7.64 8.67 -9.95
N ALA A 45 -7.53 9.10 -8.71
CA ALA A 45 -6.32 9.64 -8.11
C ALA A 45 -5.67 8.58 -7.23
N ILE A 46 -4.36 8.66 -7.14
CA ILE A 46 -3.54 7.81 -6.27
C ILE A 46 -2.82 8.73 -5.28
N ALA A 47 -3.08 8.56 -3.99
CA ALA A 47 -2.36 9.29 -2.97
C ALA A 47 -0.87 8.89 -3.03
N HIS A 48 0.02 9.88 -3.07
CA HIS A 48 1.45 9.76 -3.29
C HIS A 48 2.20 10.55 -2.22
N ASN A 49 3.35 10.05 -1.75
CA ASN A 49 4.17 10.69 -0.71
C ASN A 49 3.40 10.95 0.61
N GLY A 50 2.56 10.00 1.06
CA GLY A 50 1.87 10.13 2.35
C GLY A 50 2.82 10.39 3.51
N ASN A 51 3.94 9.66 3.55
CA ASN A 51 4.99 9.78 4.55
C ASN A 51 5.75 11.12 4.55
N LEU A 52 5.49 12.01 3.59
CA LEU A 52 6.14 13.33 3.44
C LEU A 52 5.14 14.49 3.50
N SER A 53 3.96 14.28 4.07
CA SER A 53 2.81 15.19 3.93
C SER A 53 2.55 16.12 5.11
N ASN A 54 3.45 16.23 6.08
CA ASN A 54 3.21 16.98 7.33
C ASN A 54 1.98 16.49 8.11
N GLY A 55 1.64 15.21 8.03
CA GLY A 55 0.49 14.63 8.72
C GLY A 55 -0.87 14.91 8.06
N ILE A 56 -0.91 15.52 6.88
CA ILE A 56 -2.17 15.96 6.24
C ILE A 56 -2.68 15.06 5.13
N MET A 57 -1.95 13.98 4.76
CA MET A 57 -2.42 13.07 3.72
C MET A 57 -3.72 12.37 4.12
N PHE A 58 -3.82 11.95 5.38
CA PHE A 58 -4.97 11.20 5.91
C PHE A 58 -5.62 11.96 7.08
N PRO A 59 -6.32 13.08 6.81
CA PRO A 59 -6.93 13.89 7.86
C PRO A 59 -8.01 13.10 8.62
N PHE A 60 -8.17 13.44 9.91
CA PHE A 60 -9.15 12.83 10.80
C PHE A 60 -10.18 13.84 11.32
N ASP A 61 -9.75 15.04 11.68
CA ASP A 61 -10.61 16.07 12.26
C ASP A 61 -10.90 17.22 11.29
N ALA A 62 -9.89 17.66 10.56
CA ALA A 62 -9.97 18.84 9.71
C ALA A 62 -9.46 18.58 8.29
N GLN A 63 -10.12 19.20 7.33
CA GLN A 63 -9.71 19.25 5.93
C GLN A 63 -8.49 20.17 5.73
N TYR A 64 -7.94 20.20 4.52
CA TYR A 64 -6.79 21.05 4.15
C TYR A 64 -6.98 22.53 4.51
N ASP A 65 -8.18 23.06 4.36
CA ASP A 65 -8.55 24.47 4.65
C ASP A 65 -8.97 24.72 6.12
N GLY A 66 -8.86 23.70 6.98
CA GLY A 66 -9.23 23.77 8.39
C GLY A 66 -10.71 23.51 8.68
N ALA A 67 -11.55 23.32 7.65
CA ALA A 67 -12.94 22.94 7.88
C ALA A 67 -13.03 21.51 8.47
N THR A 68 -14.06 21.25 9.27
CA THR A 68 -14.34 19.91 9.79
C THR A 68 -14.61 18.92 8.65
N LEU A 69 -14.17 17.68 8.78
CA LEU A 69 -14.54 16.63 7.85
C LEU A 69 -16.08 16.43 7.88
N ASP A 70 -16.66 16.36 6.70
CA ASP A 70 -18.08 16.15 6.49
C ASP A 70 -18.35 14.92 5.60
N GLN A 71 -19.62 14.51 5.52
CA GLN A 71 -20.07 13.38 4.70
C GLN A 71 -19.71 13.53 3.22
N GLU A 72 -19.77 14.75 2.68
CA GLU A 72 -19.41 15.03 1.29
C GLU A 72 -17.93 14.78 1.03
N TYR A 73 -17.06 15.26 1.94
CA TYR A 73 -15.62 15.05 1.85
C TYR A 73 -15.27 13.55 1.84
N VAL A 74 -15.74 12.81 2.84
CA VAL A 74 -15.38 11.38 2.99
C VAL A 74 -15.92 10.53 1.83
N SER A 75 -17.14 10.81 1.36
CA SER A 75 -17.73 10.09 0.22
C SER A 75 -17.04 10.41 -1.10
N THR A 76 -16.63 11.67 -1.30
CA THR A 76 -15.90 12.08 -2.50
C THR A 76 -14.51 11.48 -2.52
N ARG A 77 -13.81 11.50 -1.40
CA ARG A 77 -12.48 10.92 -1.29
C ARG A 77 -12.50 9.42 -1.57
N MET A 78 -13.40 8.67 -0.92
CA MET A 78 -13.55 7.23 -1.16
C MET A 78 -13.73 6.89 -2.64
N ARG A 79 -14.52 7.70 -3.37
CA ARG A 79 -14.77 7.51 -4.81
C ARG A 79 -13.57 7.88 -5.68
N ARG A 80 -12.81 8.93 -5.32
CA ARG A 80 -11.75 9.50 -6.16
C ARG A 80 -10.38 8.91 -5.91
N GLU A 81 -10.10 8.52 -4.67
CA GLU A 81 -8.81 8.03 -4.22
C GLU A 81 -8.92 6.56 -3.80
N ALA A 82 -9.16 5.70 -4.79
CA ALA A 82 -9.32 4.26 -4.55
C ALA A 82 -8.00 3.55 -4.21
N LEU A 83 -6.85 4.19 -4.41
CA LEU A 83 -5.52 3.59 -4.23
C LEU A 83 -4.61 4.53 -3.43
N TYR A 84 -3.68 3.90 -2.71
CA TYR A 84 -2.57 4.55 -2.04
C TYR A 84 -1.24 3.90 -2.43
N GLU A 85 -0.22 4.71 -2.74
CA GLU A 85 1.14 4.27 -2.98
C GLU A 85 1.88 4.14 -1.66
N VAL A 86 2.09 2.91 -1.20
CA VAL A 86 2.69 2.62 0.11
C VAL A 86 4.21 2.52 0.08
N THR A 87 4.83 2.46 -1.10
CA THR A 87 6.28 2.33 -1.22
C THR A 87 6.77 2.94 -2.51
N GLN A 88 7.85 3.68 -2.41
CA GLN A 88 8.62 4.25 -3.51
C GLN A 88 10.00 4.68 -2.98
N MET A 89 10.90 5.20 -3.82
CA MET A 89 12.31 5.44 -3.47
C MET A 89 12.53 6.52 -2.39
N THR A 90 11.53 7.32 -2.02
CA THR A 90 11.58 8.25 -0.88
C THR A 90 10.85 7.69 0.33
N GLY A 91 10.85 6.39 0.47
CA GLY A 91 10.47 5.68 1.67
C GLY A 91 9.17 4.89 1.61
N TYR A 92 9.03 4.10 2.62
CA TYR A 92 7.93 3.20 2.88
C TYR A 92 6.82 3.92 3.67
N GLY A 93 5.60 3.87 3.17
CA GLY A 93 4.45 4.59 3.72
C GLY A 93 3.36 3.70 4.32
N GLU A 94 3.63 2.40 4.55
CA GLU A 94 2.63 1.50 5.14
C GLU A 94 2.48 1.75 6.64
N THR A 95 3.58 1.68 7.38
CA THR A 95 3.61 1.95 8.82
C THR A 95 4.97 2.49 9.26
N HIS A 96 5.09 2.83 10.55
CA HIS A 96 6.29 3.36 11.18
C HIS A 96 6.46 2.71 12.56
N PRO A 97 7.70 2.48 13.08
CA PRO A 97 7.92 1.86 14.41
C PRO A 97 7.18 2.54 15.56
N PHE A 98 7.00 3.86 15.47
CA PHE A 98 6.24 4.61 16.46
C PHE A 98 4.73 4.24 16.47
N LEU A 99 4.17 3.88 15.31
CA LEU A 99 2.75 3.53 15.16
C LEU A 99 2.51 2.04 15.35
N SER A 100 3.47 1.20 14.94
CA SER A 100 3.40 -0.27 15.00
C SER A 100 4.64 -0.84 15.72
N PRO A 101 4.80 -0.61 17.02
CA PRO A 101 6.01 -0.99 17.75
C PRO A 101 6.21 -2.50 17.90
N ASN A 102 5.19 -3.30 17.61
CA ASN A 102 5.23 -4.76 17.65
C ASN A 102 5.44 -5.42 16.28
N ASP A 103 5.63 -4.62 15.22
CA ASP A 103 5.96 -5.09 13.88
C ASP A 103 7.47 -5.00 13.64
N GLU A 104 8.12 -6.13 13.48
CA GLU A 104 9.57 -6.21 13.23
C GLU A 104 10.02 -5.62 11.88
N PHE A 105 9.07 -5.37 10.96
CA PHE A 105 9.33 -4.78 9.64
C PHE A 105 8.87 -3.31 9.54
N ALA A 106 8.40 -2.70 10.64
CA ALA A 106 7.90 -1.33 10.62
C ALA A 106 8.98 -0.28 10.31
N ASP A 107 10.25 -0.61 10.48
CA ASP A 107 11.39 0.26 10.21
C ASP A 107 11.99 0.08 8.79
N TYR A 108 11.32 -0.71 7.93
CA TYR A 108 11.79 -0.92 6.56
C TYR A 108 11.77 0.39 5.75
N GLU A 109 12.97 0.80 5.26
CA GLU A 109 13.14 1.95 4.36
C GLU A 109 12.36 3.22 4.76
N ASN A 110 12.33 3.55 6.04
CA ASN A 110 11.68 4.77 6.52
C ASN A 110 12.43 6.02 6.06
N TRP A 111 11.68 7.03 5.58
CA TRP A 111 12.21 8.34 5.24
C TRP A 111 11.79 9.37 6.30
N SER A 112 12.62 9.57 7.32
CA SER A 112 12.28 10.36 8.51
C SER A 112 12.94 11.75 8.54
N PHE A 113 13.38 12.28 7.40
CA PHE A 113 14.07 13.58 7.33
C PHE A 113 13.12 14.77 7.49
N GLY A 114 11.93 14.71 6.91
CA GLY A 114 10.97 15.82 6.93
C GLY A 114 9.86 15.64 5.91
N ASN A 115 9.22 16.76 5.56
CA ASN A 115 8.24 16.82 4.48
C ASN A 115 8.91 16.77 3.09
N LEU A 116 8.09 16.80 2.03
CA LEU A 116 8.54 16.60 0.64
C LEU A 116 9.65 17.57 0.20
N ASP A 117 9.58 18.84 0.60
CA ASP A 117 10.59 19.87 0.27
C ASP A 117 11.57 20.13 1.41
N LEU A 118 11.52 19.35 2.48
CA LEU A 118 12.36 19.44 3.68
C LEU A 118 12.29 20.79 4.40
N SER A 119 11.23 21.55 4.19
CA SER A 119 11.00 22.83 4.88
C SER A 119 10.56 22.65 6.33
N VAL A 120 10.04 21.45 6.67
CA VAL A 120 9.57 21.09 8.01
C VAL A 120 10.17 19.74 8.41
N ALA A 121 10.84 19.70 9.55
CA ALA A 121 11.38 18.46 10.11
C ALA A 121 10.25 17.53 10.55
N LYS A 122 10.46 16.22 10.47
CA LYS A 122 9.51 15.19 10.90
C LYS A 122 9.31 15.23 12.41
N THR A 123 8.04 15.13 12.84
CA THR A 123 7.66 14.98 14.25
C THR A 123 6.65 13.84 14.41
N ASN A 124 6.57 13.27 15.61
CA ASN A 124 5.75 12.08 15.87
C ASN A 124 4.24 12.34 15.71
N ASP A 125 3.77 13.54 15.91
CA ASP A 125 2.35 13.92 15.76
C ASP A 125 1.90 13.95 14.29
N MET A 126 2.82 14.06 13.35
CA MET A 126 2.52 13.95 11.91
C MET A 126 2.22 12.52 11.50
N LEU A 127 2.91 11.54 12.10
CA LEU A 127 2.96 10.15 11.63
C LEU A 127 1.58 9.52 11.46
N ALA A 128 0.66 9.76 12.38
CA ALA A 128 -0.70 9.21 12.31
C ALA A 128 -1.50 9.72 11.08
N GLY A 129 -1.13 10.85 10.50
CA GLY A 129 -1.74 11.40 9.29
C GLY A 129 -1.00 11.05 8.01
N GLU A 130 0.06 10.24 8.07
CA GLU A 130 0.98 9.99 6.97
C GLU A 130 1.01 8.53 6.47
N TYR A 131 0.73 7.56 7.34
CA TYR A 131 0.96 6.14 7.09
C TYR A 131 -0.33 5.36 6.83
N GLY A 132 -0.26 4.40 5.91
CA GLY A 132 -1.42 3.67 5.38
C GLY A 132 -2.18 2.86 6.41
N ARG A 133 -1.51 2.12 7.30
CA ARG A 133 -2.21 1.32 8.33
C ARG A 133 -2.96 2.20 9.32
N GLU A 134 -2.37 3.35 9.69
CA GLU A 134 -3.06 4.32 10.54
C GLU A 134 -4.25 4.95 9.82
N ALA A 135 -4.12 5.22 8.52
CA ALA A 135 -5.24 5.69 7.70
C ALA A 135 -6.38 4.67 7.65
N LEU A 136 -6.09 3.37 7.50
CA LEU A 136 -7.13 2.32 7.54
C LEU A 136 -7.86 2.31 8.89
N LYS A 137 -7.14 2.42 10.02
CA LYS A 137 -7.74 2.55 11.36
C LYS A 137 -8.60 3.79 11.50
N ARG A 138 -8.11 4.97 11.05
CA ARG A 138 -8.89 6.23 11.00
C ARG A 138 -10.12 6.08 10.14
N GLY A 139 -10.05 5.32 9.05
CA GLY A 139 -11.16 5.02 8.17
C GLY A 139 -12.31 4.31 8.89
N LEU A 140 -12.02 3.32 9.74
CA LEU A 140 -13.04 2.64 10.57
C LEU A 140 -13.73 3.63 11.51
N ALA A 141 -12.96 4.48 12.19
CA ALA A 141 -13.52 5.48 13.11
C ALA A 141 -14.35 6.56 12.37
N LEU A 142 -13.92 6.99 11.18
CA LEU A 142 -14.68 7.93 10.35
C LEU A 142 -15.97 7.29 9.80
N GLU A 143 -15.97 6.01 9.45
CA GLU A 143 -17.17 5.28 9.06
C GLU A 143 -18.21 5.27 10.18
N ALA A 144 -17.79 4.99 11.41
CA ALA A 144 -18.66 5.04 12.57
C ALA A 144 -19.22 6.45 12.83
N LYS A 145 -18.40 7.50 12.61
CA LYS A 145 -18.76 8.90 12.87
C LYS A 145 -19.60 9.53 11.75
N LEU A 146 -19.28 9.23 10.49
CA LEU A 146 -19.81 9.91 9.30
C LEU A 146 -20.53 8.96 8.33
N GLY A 147 -20.60 7.66 8.61
CA GLY A 147 -21.29 6.66 7.78
C GLY A 147 -20.54 6.26 6.50
N THR A 148 -19.30 6.71 6.31
CA THR A 148 -18.47 6.36 5.15
C THR A 148 -17.00 6.33 5.53
N ASN A 149 -16.30 5.27 5.10
CA ASN A 149 -14.85 5.14 5.27
C ASN A 149 -14.12 5.72 4.05
N PRO A 150 -13.42 6.86 4.20
CA PRO A 150 -12.69 7.48 3.08
C PRO A 150 -11.39 6.78 2.73
N TYR A 151 -10.94 5.82 3.55
CA TYR A 151 -9.64 5.18 3.47
C TYR A 151 -9.71 3.67 3.16
N LYS A 152 -10.80 3.21 2.53
CA LYS A 152 -10.91 1.86 1.93
C LYS A 152 -10.15 1.78 0.61
N PHE A 153 -8.86 2.06 0.61
CA PHE A 153 -8.02 2.04 -0.58
C PHE A 153 -7.31 0.69 -0.76
N GLY A 154 -6.99 0.36 -2.02
CA GLY A 154 -6.01 -0.67 -2.35
C GLY A 154 -4.60 -0.09 -2.29
N LEU A 155 -3.60 -0.96 -2.14
CA LEU A 155 -2.20 -0.57 -2.04
C LEU A 155 -1.47 -0.82 -3.35
N ILE A 156 -0.60 0.10 -3.75
CA ILE A 156 0.35 -0.06 -4.83
C ILE A 156 1.74 0.39 -4.41
N GLY A 157 2.76 -0.05 -5.14
CA GLY A 157 4.10 0.51 -5.07
C GLY A 157 4.45 1.21 -6.39
N SER A 158 5.49 2.00 -6.38
CA SER A 158 6.09 2.59 -7.58
C SER A 158 7.60 2.77 -7.43
N THR A 159 8.28 3.06 -8.53
CA THR A 159 9.71 3.41 -8.48
C THR A 159 9.93 4.88 -8.12
N ASP A 160 9.01 5.74 -8.48
CA ASP A 160 9.17 7.20 -8.43
C ASP A 160 10.50 7.69 -9.06
N SER A 161 11.02 6.92 -10.01
CA SER A 161 12.24 7.29 -10.73
C SER A 161 11.97 8.39 -11.74
N HIS A 162 12.81 9.43 -11.75
CA HIS A 162 12.72 10.58 -12.63
C HIS A 162 13.70 10.50 -13.80
N THR A 163 14.18 9.28 -14.12
CA THR A 163 15.15 9.04 -15.19
C THR A 163 14.51 8.59 -16.50
N SER A 164 13.20 8.30 -16.51
CA SER A 164 12.46 7.62 -17.59
C SER A 164 12.95 6.19 -17.88
N LEU A 165 13.83 5.65 -17.05
CA LEU A 165 14.40 4.30 -17.10
C LEU A 165 14.11 3.60 -15.76
N ALA A 166 12.82 3.48 -15.42
CA ALA A 166 12.39 2.92 -14.16
C ALA A 166 12.70 1.42 -14.09
N THR A 167 13.41 1.02 -13.05
CA THR A 167 13.73 -0.37 -12.71
C THR A 167 13.76 -0.52 -11.19
N THR A 168 13.38 -1.69 -10.71
CA THR A 168 13.41 -2.07 -9.29
C THR A 168 14.56 -3.02 -8.96
N GLU A 169 15.39 -3.35 -9.95
CA GLU A 169 16.52 -4.26 -9.77
C GLU A 169 17.75 -3.47 -9.33
N GLU A 170 18.30 -3.76 -8.14
CA GLU A 170 19.48 -3.09 -7.61
C GLU A 170 20.68 -3.16 -8.56
N SER A 171 20.89 -4.29 -9.24
CA SER A 171 21.98 -4.48 -10.22
C SER A 171 21.82 -3.65 -11.50
N ASN A 172 20.64 -3.08 -11.74
CA ASN A 172 20.28 -2.32 -12.94
C ASN A 172 19.53 -1.04 -12.61
N PHE A 173 19.76 -0.45 -11.44
CA PHE A 173 19.09 0.75 -10.98
C PHE A 173 19.69 2.01 -11.58
N PHE A 174 18.88 2.80 -12.29
CA PHE A 174 19.28 4.04 -12.97
C PHE A 174 19.21 5.28 -12.07
N GLY A 175 18.74 5.15 -10.86
CA GLY A 175 18.72 6.23 -9.87
C GLY A 175 17.47 7.09 -9.86
N LYS A 176 17.51 8.16 -9.07
CA LYS A 176 16.39 9.10 -8.84
C LYS A 176 16.29 10.14 -9.95
N MET A 177 17.37 10.82 -10.29
CA MET A 177 17.39 11.99 -11.18
C MET A 177 18.37 11.83 -12.33
N SER A 178 17.94 12.04 -13.56
CA SER A 178 18.77 11.94 -14.77
C SER A 178 19.91 12.96 -14.85
N THR A 179 19.91 13.99 -14.03
CA THR A 179 20.97 15.01 -13.99
C THR A 179 22.26 14.54 -13.30
N MET A 180 22.16 13.54 -12.43
CA MET A 180 23.27 13.06 -11.60
C MET A 180 23.46 11.55 -11.69
N GLU A 181 22.53 10.84 -12.28
CA GLU A 181 22.48 9.37 -12.29
C GLU A 181 22.15 8.82 -13.70
N PRO A 182 22.56 7.60 -14.00
CA PRO A 182 23.44 6.76 -13.19
C PRO A 182 24.88 7.26 -13.15
N GLY A 183 25.60 7.01 -12.05
CA GLY A 183 27.00 7.42 -11.90
C GLY A 183 27.70 6.74 -10.73
N PRO A 184 29.03 6.56 -10.82
CA PRO A 184 29.81 5.91 -9.77
C PRO A 184 29.85 6.72 -8.47
N GLU A 185 29.61 8.02 -8.55
CA GLU A 185 29.59 8.94 -7.40
C GLU A 185 28.29 8.88 -6.59
N ARG A 186 27.33 8.02 -6.95
CA ARG A 186 26.05 7.86 -6.24
C ARG A 186 26.19 7.77 -4.72
N LEU A 187 27.26 7.12 -4.24
CA LEU A 187 27.52 6.97 -2.81
C LEU A 187 27.80 8.29 -2.08
N VAL A 188 28.28 9.30 -2.77
CA VAL A 188 28.74 10.57 -2.19
C VAL A 188 28.01 11.80 -2.72
N ASN A 189 27.29 11.66 -3.83
CA ASN A 189 26.52 12.77 -4.40
C ASN A 189 25.36 13.13 -3.48
N VAL A 190 25.21 14.43 -3.25
CA VAL A 190 24.15 14.99 -2.42
C VAL A 190 22.88 15.16 -3.25
N LEU A 191 21.80 14.54 -2.82
CA LEU A 191 20.47 14.71 -3.39
C LEU A 191 19.85 16.03 -2.93
N VAL A 192 19.84 16.25 -1.60
CA VAL A 192 19.36 17.48 -0.97
C VAL A 192 20.22 17.81 0.25
N LYS A 193 20.45 19.10 0.46
CA LYS A 193 21.10 19.59 1.67
C LYS A 193 20.27 20.72 2.28
N THR A 194 19.94 20.57 3.57
CA THR A 194 19.30 21.57 4.40
C THR A 194 20.27 22.09 5.47
N GLU A 195 19.81 22.96 6.36
CA GLU A 195 20.60 23.40 7.52
C GLU A 195 20.91 22.24 8.47
N ASN A 196 20.01 21.26 8.59
CA ASN A 196 20.07 20.20 9.57
C ASN A 196 20.51 18.84 9.00
N ASP A 197 20.24 18.59 7.69
CA ASP A 197 20.41 17.27 7.09
C ASP A 197 21.16 17.35 5.74
N THR A 198 21.86 16.26 5.42
CA THR A 198 22.40 16.02 4.08
C THR A 198 21.94 14.64 3.64
N ILE A 199 21.11 14.61 2.61
CA ILE A 199 20.55 13.41 2.01
C ILE A 199 21.31 13.10 0.74
N TYR A 200 21.78 11.88 0.60
CA TYR A 200 22.57 11.45 -0.55
C TYR A 200 21.72 10.63 -1.53
N TYR A 201 22.13 10.57 -2.79
CA TYR A 201 21.45 9.76 -3.80
C TYR A 201 21.36 8.28 -3.43
N ARG A 202 22.35 7.73 -2.67
CA ARG A 202 22.29 6.35 -2.18
C ARG A 202 21.11 6.04 -1.24
N GLU A 203 20.52 7.08 -0.64
CA GLU A 203 19.36 6.93 0.25
C GLU A 203 18.02 6.89 -0.51
N ALA A 204 18.03 7.19 -1.81
CA ALA A 204 16.90 6.95 -2.70
C ALA A 204 17.09 5.57 -3.35
N VAL A 205 16.51 4.55 -2.75
CA VAL A 205 16.70 3.13 -3.10
C VAL A 205 15.95 2.72 -4.36
N ALA A 206 16.32 1.58 -4.96
CA ALA A 206 15.49 0.92 -5.94
C ALA A 206 14.23 0.39 -5.23
N SER A 207 13.07 0.76 -5.70
CA SER A 207 11.85 0.53 -4.95
C SER A 207 10.68 0.10 -5.85
N GLY A 208 9.62 -0.19 -5.27
CA GLY A 208 8.25 -0.54 -5.51
C GLY A 208 7.70 -0.78 -6.92
N LEU A 209 6.82 -1.76 -7.01
CA LEU A 209 5.98 -2.03 -8.18
C LEU A 209 4.51 -2.04 -7.79
N ALA A 210 3.67 -1.57 -8.71
CA ALA A 210 2.23 -1.79 -8.68
C ALA A 210 1.91 -3.12 -9.36
N ALA A 211 1.24 -4.01 -8.65
CA ALA A 211 0.69 -5.22 -9.21
C ALA A 211 -0.84 -5.12 -9.29
N VAL A 212 -1.41 -5.56 -10.41
CA VAL A 212 -2.85 -5.44 -10.71
C VAL A 212 -3.38 -6.76 -11.24
N TRP A 213 -4.39 -7.31 -10.60
CA TRP A 213 -5.11 -8.49 -11.09
C TRP A 213 -6.24 -8.06 -12.03
N ALA A 214 -5.97 -8.10 -13.32
CA ALA A 214 -6.92 -7.75 -14.38
C ALA A 214 -7.19 -8.94 -15.30
N GLN A 215 -8.33 -8.93 -15.99
CA GLN A 215 -8.67 -9.99 -16.94
C GLN A 215 -7.79 -9.93 -18.20
N ASP A 216 -7.51 -8.70 -18.65
CA ASP A 216 -6.74 -8.43 -19.85
C ASP A 216 -5.72 -7.32 -19.61
N ASN A 217 -4.60 -7.36 -20.34
CA ASN A 217 -3.62 -6.27 -20.33
C ASN A 217 -4.05 -5.14 -21.28
N THR A 218 -5.21 -4.56 -20.98
CA THR A 218 -5.74 -3.37 -21.67
C THR A 218 -5.91 -2.23 -20.68
N ARG A 219 -5.90 -0.99 -21.16
CA ARG A 219 -6.07 0.20 -20.31
C ARG A 219 -7.38 0.13 -19.52
N GLU A 220 -8.45 -0.28 -20.14
CA GLU A 220 -9.78 -0.39 -19.53
C GLU A 220 -9.81 -1.44 -18.44
N SER A 221 -9.27 -2.63 -18.71
CA SER A 221 -9.26 -3.74 -17.75
C SER A 221 -8.37 -3.44 -16.55
N LEU A 222 -7.19 -2.85 -16.79
CA LEU A 222 -6.28 -2.40 -15.72
C LEU A 222 -6.92 -1.31 -14.86
N PHE A 223 -7.54 -0.29 -15.49
CA PHE A 223 -8.21 0.77 -14.75
C PHE A 223 -9.37 0.22 -13.89
N ASP A 224 -10.20 -0.65 -14.46
CA ASP A 224 -11.34 -1.22 -13.76
C ASP A 224 -10.89 -2.12 -12.58
N ALA A 225 -9.78 -2.84 -12.72
CA ALA A 225 -9.17 -3.61 -11.63
C ALA A 225 -8.59 -2.70 -10.53
N MET A 226 -7.90 -1.63 -10.91
CA MET A 226 -7.41 -0.61 -9.98
C MET A 226 -8.56 0.08 -9.24
N ALA A 227 -9.65 0.42 -9.93
CA ALA A 227 -10.83 1.01 -9.31
C ALA A 227 -11.53 0.07 -8.32
N ARG A 228 -11.46 -1.26 -8.57
CA ARG A 228 -11.92 -2.30 -7.62
C ARG A 228 -10.91 -2.57 -6.50
N LYS A 229 -9.74 -1.95 -6.54
CA LYS A 229 -8.66 -2.14 -5.55
C LYS A 229 -8.05 -3.57 -5.57
N GLU A 230 -8.18 -4.27 -6.69
CA GLU A 230 -7.63 -5.60 -6.87
C GLU A 230 -6.14 -5.50 -7.25
N THR A 231 -5.39 -4.93 -6.32
CA THR A 231 -3.99 -4.52 -6.46
C THR A 231 -3.17 -4.90 -5.25
N TYR A 232 -1.86 -4.97 -5.41
CA TYR A 232 -0.93 -5.03 -4.29
C TYR A 232 0.38 -4.32 -4.64
N ALA A 233 1.15 -3.98 -3.62
CA ALA A 233 2.48 -3.40 -3.73
C ALA A 233 3.55 -4.47 -3.60
N SER A 234 4.65 -4.30 -4.30
CA SER A 234 5.91 -4.97 -4.02
C SER A 234 6.98 -3.92 -3.70
N THR A 235 7.94 -4.26 -2.85
CA THR A 235 9.08 -3.41 -2.50
C THR A 235 10.28 -3.61 -3.44
N GLY A 236 10.04 -4.02 -4.68
CA GLY A 236 11.03 -4.24 -5.73
C GLY A 236 10.92 -5.61 -6.38
N PRO A 237 11.03 -6.71 -5.64
CA PRO A 237 10.87 -8.05 -6.20
C PRO A 237 9.49 -8.26 -6.82
N ARG A 238 9.43 -9.02 -7.93
CA ARG A 238 8.19 -9.34 -8.65
C ARG A 238 7.47 -10.54 -8.01
N MET A 239 7.32 -10.49 -6.70
CA MET A 239 6.53 -11.48 -5.96
C MET A 239 5.08 -11.45 -6.42
N GLN A 240 4.41 -12.60 -6.37
CA GLN A 240 2.98 -12.69 -6.61
C GLN A 240 2.26 -13.02 -5.31
N ILE A 241 1.19 -12.27 -5.03
CA ILE A 241 0.31 -12.56 -3.92
C ILE A 241 -1.15 -12.55 -4.39
N ARG A 242 -1.92 -13.56 -3.96
CA ARG A 242 -3.35 -13.66 -4.23
C ARG A 242 -4.08 -13.93 -2.93
N VAL A 243 -5.12 -13.14 -2.68
CA VAL A 243 -5.93 -13.26 -1.46
C VAL A 243 -7.41 -13.28 -1.84
N PHE A 244 -8.14 -14.21 -1.23
CA PHE A 244 -9.61 -14.22 -1.24
C PHE A 244 -10.11 -14.38 0.19
N ALA A 245 -11.16 -13.66 0.54
CA ALA A 245 -11.84 -13.78 1.82
C ALA A 245 -13.28 -14.29 1.60
N GLY A 246 -13.71 -15.23 2.42
CA GLY A 246 -15.04 -15.82 2.34
C GLY A 246 -15.42 -16.50 3.64
N TRP A 247 -16.63 -17.02 3.71
CA TRP A 247 -17.15 -17.67 4.91
C TRP A 247 -16.89 -19.19 4.93
N ASP A 248 -16.93 -19.84 3.77
CA ASP A 248 -17.04 -21.31 3.67
C ASP A 248 -15.87 -21.96 2.91
N TYR A 249 -14.76 -21.24 2.68
CA TYR A 249 -13.60 -21.82 2.01
C TYR A 249 -13.04 -23.03 2.77
N SER A 250 -12.60 -24.03 2.01
CA SER A 250 -11.99 -25.26 2.51
C SER A 250 -10.54 -25.41 2.09
N ALA A 251 -9.85 -26.37 2.65
CA ALA A 251 -8.48 -26.72 2.23
C ALA A 251 -8.44 -27.29 0.81
N GLU A 252 -9.53 -27.91 0.35
CA GLU A 252 -9.68 -28.40 -1.00
C GLU A 252 -9.77 -27.23 -1.99
N ASP A 253 -10.49 -26.15 -1.65
CA ASP A 253 -10.56 -24.95 -2.49
C ASP A 253 -9.19 -24.31 -2.65
N LEU A 254 -8.41 -24.17 -1.57
CA LEU A 254 -7.06 -23.64 -1.59
C LEU A 254 -6.10 -24.48 -2.46
N ASN A 255 -6.30 -25.78 -2.53
CA ASN A 255 -5.44 -26.70 -3.28
C ASN A 255 -5.97 -27.04 -4.68
N SER A 256 -7.10 -26.48 -5.08
CA SER A 256 -7.72 -26.70 -6.38
C SER A 256 -6.96 -25.98 -7.51
N GLU A 257 -6.93 -26.58 -8.69
CA GLU A 257 -6.52 -25.89 -9.93
C GLU A 257 -7.43 -24.73 -10.27
N ASP A 258 -8.70 -24.80 -9.83
CA ASP A 258 -9.72 -23.75 -9.99
C ASP A 258 -9.70 -22.71 -8.84
N PHE A 259 -8.62 -22.66 -8.04
CA PHE A 259 -8.48 -21.76 -6.86
C PHE A 259 -9.02 -20.34 -7.10
N VAL A 260 -8.64 -19.71 -8.23
CA VAL A 260 -9.04 -18.34 -8.55
C VAL A 260 -10.55 -18.25 -8.82
N GLN A 261 -11.11 -19.18 -9.57
CA GLN A 261 -12.54 -19.21 -9.88
C GLN A 261 -13.39 -19.46 -8.62
N LEU A 262 -12.93 -20.38 -7.77
CA LEU A 262 -13.56 -20.65 -6.47
C LEU A 262 -13.48 -19.44 -5.55
N GLY A 263 -12.36 -18.73 -5.55
CA GLY A 263 -12.17 -17.50 -4.81
C GLY A 263 -13.21 -16.43 -5.16
N TYR A 264 -13.41 -16.15 -6.42
CA TYR A 264 -14.44 -15.18 -6.87
C TYR A 264 -15.87 -15.68 -6.67
N LYS A 265 -16.09 -16.98 -6.81
CA LYS A 265 -17.46 -17.54 -6.70
C LYS A 265 -17.97 -17.56 -5.28
N ASN A 266 -17.11 -17.85 -4.29
CA ASN A 266 -17.51 -18.15 -2.93
C ASN A 266 -17.12 -17.05 -1.93
N GLY A 267 -16.57 -15.92 -2.40
CA GLY A 267 -16.13 -14.82 -1.55
C GLY A 267 -15.75 -13.58 -2.32
N VAL A 268 -14.85 -12.79 -1.77
CA VAL A 268 -14.35 -11.52 -2.33
C VAL A 268 -12.85 -11.56 -2.55
N PRO A 269 -12.33 -10.95 -3.62
CA PRO A 269 -10.89 -10.80 -3.84
C PRO A 269 -10.32 -9.72 -2.93
N MET A 270 -8.98 -9.58 -2.93
CA MET A 270 -8.29 -8.44 -2.30
C MET A 270 -8.91 -7.12 -2.76
N GLY A 271 -9.03 -6.16 -1.84
CA GLY A 271 -9.70 -4.88 -2.05
C GLY A 271 -11.23 -4.91 -1.90
N GLY A 272 -11.84 -6.10 -1.78
CA GLY A 272 -13.28 -6.27 -1.56
C GLY A 272 -13.70 -6.14 -0.10
N ASP A 273 -14.99 -5.95 0.12
CA ASP A 273 -15.61 -5.94 1.45
C ASP A 273 -16.35 -7.27 1.68
N LEU A 274 -15.98 -8.02 2.71
CA LEU A 274 -16.69 -9.22 3.13
C LEU A 274 -17.73 -8.84 4.18
N SER A 275 -18.99 -9.14 3.92
CA SER A 275 -20.11 -8.85 4.80
C SER A 275 -21.00 -10.08 5.00
N GLY A 276 -21.97 -10.00 5.91
CA GLY A 276 -22.97 -11.03 6.11
C GLY A 276 -22.49 -12.22 6.95
N ALA A 277 -21.67 -11.96 7.99
CA ALA A 277 -21.29 -12.97 8.97
C ALA A 277 -22.52 -13.65 9.58
N SER A 278 -22.54 -14.97 9.59
CA SER A 278 -23.50 -15.75 10.38
C SER A 278 -22.99 -15.91 11.82
N GLU A 279 -23.91 -16.11 12.75
CA GLU A 279 -23.56 -16.33 14.16
C GLU A 279 -22.56 -17.49 14.31
N GLY A 280 -21.46 -17.24 15.01
CA GLY A 280 -20.39 -18.23 15.25
C GLY A 280 -19.49 -18.54 14.05
N GLN A 281 -19.64 -17.84 12.92
CA GLN A 281 -18.81 -18.01 11.73
C GLN A 281 -17.71 -16.93 11.68
N ALA A 282 -16.46 -17.35 11.53
CA ALA A 282 -15.33 -16.46 11.30
C ALA A 282 -14.93 -16.45 9.82
N PRO A 283 -14.40 -15.33 9.30
CA PRO A 283 -13.93 -15.25 7.92
C PRO A 283 -12.75 -16.20 7.70
N ARG A 284 -12.69 -16.77 6.51
CA ARG A 284 -11.59 -17.61 6.04
C ARG A 284 -10.87 -16.93 4.89
N LEU A 285 -9.58 -16.79 5.02
CA LEU A 285 -8.73 -16.16 4.01
C LEU A 285 -7.89 -17.24 3.33
N MET A 286 -8.06 -17.40 2.03
CA MET A 286 -7.14 -18.15 1.19
C MET A 286 -6.04 -17.21 0.72
N VAL A 287 -4.80 -17.49 1.12
CA VAL A 287 -3.63 -16.69 0.76
C VAL A 287 -2.62 -17.58 0.05
N VAL A 288 -2.16 -17.11 -1.10
CA VAL A 288 -1.08 -17.74 -1.87
C VAL A 288 -0.05 -16.69 -2.22
N ALA A 289 1.21 -16.96 -1.93
CA ALA A 289 2.34 -16.15 -2.35
C ALA A 289 3.40 -16.98 -3.06
N ILE A 290 4.02 -16.39 -4.10
CA ILE A 290 5.10 -16.98 -4.86
C ILE A 290 6.22 -15.94 -4.91
N LYS A 291 7.46 -16.37 -4.65
CA LYS A 291 8.63 -15.49 -4.71
C LYS A 291 8.87 -14.96 -6.11
N ASP A 292 9.62 -13.88 -6.22
CA ASP A 292 10.26 -13.48 -7.47
C ASP A 292 11.20 -14.60 -7.95
N PRO A 293 11.14 -15.06 -9.21
CA PRO A 293 12.04 -16.07 -9.73
C PRO A 293 13.52 -15.76 -9.50
N ASP A 294 13.90 -14.48 -9.61
CA ASP A 294 15.26 -13.99 -9.47
C ASP A 294 15.59 -13.51 -8.04
N GLY A 295 14.59 -13.44 -7.16
CA GLY A 295 14.71 -12.96 -5.80
C GLY A 295 14.93 -14.04 -4.74
N GLY A 296 15.04 -13.59 -3.47
CA GLY A 296 15.12 -14.45 -2.30
C GLY A 296 13.85 -15.28 -2.08
N ASN A 297 13.99 -16.40 -1.41
CA ASN A 297 12.86 -17.21 -0.97
C ASN A 297 12.02 -16.46 0.08
N LEU A 298 10.77 -16.87 0.22
CA LEU A 298 9.83 -16.32 1.19
C LEU A 298 10.15 -16.82 2.60
N ASP A 299 10.20 -15.91 3.54
CA ASP A 299 10.32 -16.22 4.96
C ASP A 299 8.98 -16.72 5.53
N ARG A 300 7.92 -15.92 5.38
CA ARG A 300 6.61 -16.15 5.98
C ARG A 300 5.49 -15.41 5.25
N LEU A 301 4.25 -15.77 5.57
CA LEU A 301 3.06 -14.95 5.30
C LEU A 301 2.55 -14.36 6.60
N GLN A 302 2.23 -13.06 6.56
CA GLN A 302 1.63 -12.33 7.68
C GLN A 302 0.27 -11.76 7.28
N ILE A 303 -0.65 -11.72 8.22
CA ILE A 303 -1.88 -10.94 8.15
C ILE A 303 -1.78 -9.84 9.19
N ILE A 304 -1.97 -8.61 8.74
CA ILE A 304 -2.13 -7.47 9.63
C ILE A 304 -3.63 -7.21 9.76
N LYS A 305 -4.17 -7.48 10.94
CA LYS A 305 -5.55 -7.19 11.29
C LYS A 305 -5.61 -5.86 12.03
N GLY A 306 -6.44 -4.93 11.54
CA GLY A 306 -6.83 -3.74 12.29
C GLY A 306 -8.32 -3.77 12.57
N TRP A 307 -8.74 -3.33 13.76
CA TRP A 307 -10.16 -3.30 14.14
C TRP A 307 -10.47 -2.14 15.08
N MET A 308 -11.74 -1.83 15.18
CA MET A 308 -12.26 -0.86 16.14
C MET A 308 -13.12 -1.59 17.18
N ASP A 309 -12.87 -1.34 18.46
CA ASP A 309 -13.66 -1.90 19.56
C ASP A 309 -14.96 -1.13 19.82
N SER A 310 -15.77 -1.62 20.74
CA SER A 310 -17.07 -1.01 21.09
C SER A 310 -16.95 0.35 21.76
N GLU A 311 -15.76 0.73 22.25
CA GLU A 311 -15.47 2.04 22.85
C GLU A 311 -14.98 3.04 21.79
N GLY A 312 -14.76 2.58 20.55
CA GLY A 312 -14.25 3.40 19.42
C GLY A 312 -12.73 3.48 19.36
N ASN A 313 -12.00 2.70 20.17
CA ASN A 313 -10.55 2.63 20.06
C ASN A 313 -10.15 1.70 18.90
N THR A 314 -9.10 2.07 18.22
CA THR A 314 -8.56 1.26 17.12
C THR A 314 -7.34 0.46 17.57
N HIS A 315 -7.23 -0.74 17.07
CA HIS A 315 -6.21 -1.72 17.41
C HIS A 315 -5.56 -2.28 16.17
N GLU A 316 -4.38 -2.88 16.33
CA GLU A 316 -3.66 -3.58 15.27
C GLU A 316 -2.97 -4.84 15.83
N ARG A 317 -2.94 -5.89 15.02
CA ARG A 317 -2.15 -7.09 15.31
C ARG A 317 -1.50 -7.63 14.04
N VAL A 318 -0.22 -7.98 14.14
CA VAL A 318 0.54 -8.69 13.12
C VAL A 318 0.55 -10.18 13.47
N ILE A 319 0.11 -11.02 12.52
CA ILE A 319 -0.13 -12.45 12.72
C ILE A 319 0.62 -13.22 11.65
N ASP A 320 1.59 -14.06 12.03
CA ASP A 320 2.19 -15.02 11.11
C ASP A 320 1.17 -16.12 10.84
N VAL A 321 0.89 -16.41 9.57
CA VAL A 321 -0.13 -17.39 9.15
C VAL A 321 0.44 -18.55 8.34
N ALA A 322 1.67 -18.44 7.86
CA ALA A 322 2.47 -19.51 7.31
C ALA A 322 3.96 -19.19 7.47
N CYS A 323 4.76 -20.17 7.83
CA CYS A 323 6.22 -20.04 7.99
C CYS A 323 6.93 -21.04 7.07
N SER A 324 8.00 -20.60 6.42
CA SER A 324 8.85 -21.49 5.61
C SER A 324 9.68 -22.46 6.47
N ASP A 325 10.39 -23.36 5.83
CA ASP A 325 11.31 -24.32 6.45
C ASP A 325 10.65 -25.20 7.54
N ALA A 326 9.36 -25.51 7.37
CA ALA A 326 8.56 -26.29 8.32
C ALA A 326 8.57 -25.73 9.76
N ARG A 327 8.83 -24.44 9.94
CA ARG A 327 8.71 -23.76 11.23
C ARG A 327 7.25 -23.73 11.68
N THR A 328 7.03 -23.77 12.98
CA THR A 328 5.68 -23.73 13.57
C THR A 328 5.29 -22.34 14.00
N ILE A 329 3.99 -22.10 14.13
CA ILE A 329 3.46 -20.83 14.64
C ILE A 329 3.14 -21.00 16.12
N VAL A 330 3.72 -20.13 16.96
CA VAL A 330 3.46 -20.05 18.40
C VAL A 330 3.11 -18.62 18.74
N GLU A 331 1.99 -18.39 19.42
CA GLU A 331 1.53 -17.06 19.83
C GLU A 331 1.56 -16.03 18.68
N HIS A 332 1.05 -16.43 17.51
CA HIS A 332 0.98 -15.61 16.28
C HIS A 332 2.34 -15.31 15.62
N ARG A 333 3.42 -16.01 16.00
CA ARG A 333 4.75 -15.82 15.41
C ARG A 333 5.38 -17.15 15.01
N CYS A 334 6.21 -17.14 13.97
CA CYS A 334 7.09 -18.26 13.67
C CYS A 334 8.01 -18.53 14.86
N ASP A 335 8.13 -19.79 15.30
CA ASP A 335 8.81 -20.22 16.52
C ASP A 335 10.30 -19.85 16.60
N LYS A 336 10.89 -19.56 15.44
CA LYS A 336 12.30 -19.15 15.32
C LYS A 336 12.52 -18.34 14.04
N PRO A 337 13.58 -17.52 13.97
CA PRO A 337 13.97 -16.81 12.74
C PRO A 337 14.27 -17.79 11.60
N VAL A 338 14.03 -17.37 10.35
CA VAL A 338 14.41 -18.15 9.15
C VAL A 338 15.94 -18.28 9.01
N GLY A 339 16.69 -17.36 9.59
CA GLY A 339 18.13 -17.26 9.45
C GLY A 339 18.57 -16.18 8.48
N ASN A 340 19.86 -16.13 8.17
CA ASN A 340 20.45 -15.16 7.25
C ASN A 340 21.53 -15.83 6.40
N THR A 341 21.49 -15.62 5.10
CA THR A 341 22.47 -16.12 4.12
C THR A 341 23.18 -15.00 3.36
N VAL A 342 22.98 -13.74 3.79
CA VAL A 342 23.59 -12.57 3.16
C VAL A 342 25.06 -12.48 3.50
N ASP A 343 25.91 -12.37 2.48
CA ASP A 343 27.31 -11.98 2.60
C ASP A 343 27.43 -10.48 2.28
N VAL A 344 27.55 -9.68 3.30
CA VAL A 344 27.65 -8.22 3.17
C VAL A 344 28.93 -7.75 2.47
N THR A 345 29.98 -8.60 2.44
CA THR A 345 31.26 -8.25 1.80
C THR A 345 31.15 -8.28 0.28
N THR A 346 30.40 -9.26 -0.22
CA THR A 346 30.23 -9.47 -1.67
C THR A 346 28.86 -8.99 -2.17
N ALA A 347 27.99 -8.52 -1.29
CA ALA A 347 26.60 -8.16 -1.57
C ALA A 347 25.83 -9.31 -2.28
N THR A 348 26.03 -10.54 -1.79
CA THR A 348 25.38 -11.74 -2.33
C THR A 348 24.62 -12.48 -1.25
N TYR A 349 23.74 -13.39 -1.65
CA TYR A 349 23.04 -14.31 -0.75
C TYR A 349 22.84 -15.66 -1.41
N SER A 350 22.51 -16.69 -0.62
CA SER A 350 22.11 -18.00 -1.15
C SER A 350 20.66 -18.32 -0.81
N ASN A 351 19.93 -18.91 -1.76
CA ASN A 351 18.54 -19.35 -1.57
C ASN A 351 18.48 -20.76 -0.92
N THR A 352 19.14 -20.93 0.22
CA THR A 352 19.19 -22.20 0.96
C THR A 352 18.24 -22.24 2.16
N ILE A 353 17.58 -21.13 2.46
CA ILE A 353 16.55 -20.96 3.50
C ILE A 353 15.31 -20.38 2.87
N GLY A 354 14.16 -20.49 3.53
CA GLY A 354 12.88 -20.02 3.02
C GLY A 354 12.28 -20.93 1.93
N ASP A 355 11.06 -20.65 1.52
CA ASP A 355 10.31 -21.40 0.52
C ASP A 355 10.02 -20.58 -0.74
N ALA A 356 9.98 -21.25 -1.91
CA ALA A 356 9.64 -20.58 -3.18
C ALA A 356 8.18 -20.15 -3.25
N SER A 357 7.30 -20.81 -2.50
CA SER A 357 5.89 -20.47 -2.39
C SER A 357 5.36 -20.81 -1.01
N LEU A 358 4.46 -19.97 -0.53
CA LEU A 358 3.72 -20.20 0.71
C LEU A 358 2.22 -20.08 0.44
N LYS A 359 1.42 -20.89 1.09
CA LYS A 359 -0.04 -20.80 1.02
C LYS A 359 -0.67 -21.18 2.34
N THR A 360 -1.80 -20.58 2.64
CA THR A 360 -2.57 -20.88 3.86
C THR A 360 -4.06 -20.64 3.66
N LEU A 361 -4.86 -21.43 4.34
CA LEU A 361 -6.25 -21.14 4.66
C LEU A 361 -6.29 -20.74 6.13
N TRP A 362 -6.37 -19.45 6.38
CA TRP A 362 -6.40 -18.91 7.74
C TRP A 362 -7.82 -18.49 8.12
N SER A 363 -8.21 -18.76 9.35
CA SER A 363 -9.46 -18.27 9.93
C SER A 363 -9.12 -17.46 11.16
N ASP A 364 -9.77 -16.29 11.30
CA ASP A 364 -9.55 -15.41 12.44
C ASP A 364 -10.12 -16.02 13.73
N PRO A 365 -9.28 -16.47 14.69
CA PRO A 365 -9.75 -17.07 15.92
C PRO A 365 -10.35 -16.06 16.90
N GLU A 366 -10.10 -14.76 16.67
CA GLU A 366 -10.57 -13.66 17.50
C GLU A 366 -11.56 -12.76 16.72
N PHE A 367 -12.28 -13.35 15.75
CA PHE A 367 -13.28 -12.63 15.01
C PHE A 367 -14.48 -12.29 15.88
N ASP A 368 -14.89 -11.02 15.85
CA ASP A 368 -16.11 -10.53 16.45
C ASP A 368 -16.97 -9.84 15.37
N ALA A 369 -18.15 -10.40 15.08
CA ALA A 369 -19.07 -9.88 14.06
C ALA A 369 -19.61 -8.47 14.36
N ASN A 370 -19.43 -7.97 15.57
CA ASN A 370 -19.83 -6.61 15.98
C ASN A 370 -18.71 -5.57 15.78
N GLN A 371 -17.51 -5.99 15.39
CA GLN A 371 -16.37 -5.10 15.16
C GLN A 371 -16.16 -4.88 13.67
N SER A 372 -16.00 -3.62 13.28
CA SER A 372 -15.46 -3.27 11.96
C SER A 372 -13.96 -3.52 11.95
N ALA A 373 -13.44 -4.19 10.91
CA ALA A 373 -12.05 -4.58 10.79
C ALA A 373 -11.55 -4.52 9.33
N PHE A 374 -10.24 -4.44 9.16
CA PHE A 374 -9.57 -4.69 7.90
C PHE A 374 -8.49 -5.74 8.08
#